data_8e9d43bdb4104c43b280c765eed22084
#
_entry.id   8e9d43bdb4104c43b280c765eed22084
#
_cell.length_a   1.000
_cell.length_b   1.000
_cell.length_c   1.000
_cell.angle_alpha   90.00
_cell.angle_beta   90.00
_cell.angle_gamma   90.00
#
_symmetry.space_group_name_H-M   'P 1'
#
loop_
_entity.id
_entity.type
_entity.pdbx_description
1 polymer ?
#
loop_
_entity_poly.entity_id
_entity_poly.type
_entity_poly.pdbx_seq_one_letter_code
_entity_poly.pdbx_strand_id
1 'polypeptide(L)'
;MKQNGKLYLCATPIGNLEDITLRVLRTLREVDLIAAEDTRNSIKLLNHFDIKTPMTSYHEYNKIDKGHVLVEKMLSGTNIALITDAGTPGISDPGEELAAMCYEAGIEVTSLPGPAACITALTLSGLYTRRFAFEAFLPADKKERKTILEELSSETRTIILYEAPHRLVRTLGELREALGNRRMTLCRELTKKHETAFRTTIDDLMDFYKDEKPLGECVLVIEGRSRSEMEAEKRASWEEVSIAEHVAMYEQQGNSRKDAMKLAARDRGVSKRDIYKALLDGEDSSE
;
A
#
# COMPACT_ATOMS: atom_id res chain seq x y z
N MET A 1 -29.31 25.29 -17.88
CA MET A 1 -27.96 25.29 -17.28
C MET A 1 -27.09 24.42 -18.16
N LYS A 2 -25.87 24.85 -18.50
CA LYS A 2 -24.91 24.03 -19.25
C LYS A 2 -24.50 22.87 -18.34
N GLN A 3 -24.54 21.63 -18.85
CA GLN A 3 -24.14 20.47 -18.08
C GLN A 3 -22.62 20.51 -17.92
N ASN A 4 -22.11 20.28 -16.70
CA ASN A 4 -20.70 20.17 -16.46
C ASN A 4 -20.12 19.00 -17.26
N GLY A 5 -18.86 19.11 -17.66
CA GLY A 5 -18.09 17.98 -18.16
C GLY A 5 -17.77 17.00 -17.03
N LYS A 6 -17.12 15.91 -17.36
CA LYS A 6 -16.81 14.80 -16.46
C LYS A 6 -15.32 14.46 -16.48
N LEU A 7 -14.76 14.04 -15.34
CA LEU A 7 -13.43 13.46 -15.25
C LEU A 7 -13.48 11.93 -15.38
N TYR A 8 -12.67 11.39 -16.28
CA TYR A 8 -12.47 9.95 -16.47
C TYR A 8 -11.05 9.57 -16.07
N LEU A 9 -10.87 8.80 -15.01
CA LEU A 9 -9.58 8.20 -14.65
C LEU A 9 -9.41 6.94 -15.51
N CYS A 10 -8.49 6.98 -16.46
CA CYS A 10 -8.31 5.95 -17.48
C CYS A 10 -7.03 5.16 -17.24
N ALA A 11 -7.15 3.90 -16.81
CA ALA A 11 -6.01 3.03 -16.59
C ALA A 11 -5.28 2.72 -17.91
N THR A 12 -3.96 2.91 -17.93
CA THR A 12 -3.06 2.62 -19.04
C THR A 12 -2.29 1.31 -18.81
N PRO A 13 -1.73 0.67 -19.85
CA PRO A 13 -0.93 -0.53 -19.70
C PRO A 13 0.29 -0.31 -18.78
N ILE A 14 0.65 -1.35 -18.01
CA ILE A 14 1.83 -1.37 -17.15
C ILE A 14 3.04 -2.08 -17.79
N GLY A 15 2.93 -2.43 -19.06
CA GLY A 15 4.01 -3.11 -19.79
C GLY A 15 3.56 -3.86 -21.04
N ASN A 16 2.27 -4.22 -21.13
CA ASN A 16 1.68 -4.90 -22.27
C ASN A 16 0.50 -4.09 -22.81
N LEU A 17 0.58 -3.67 -24.07
CA LEU A 17 -0.45 -2.86 -24.71
C LEU A 17 -1.82 -3.57 -24.81
N GLU A 18 -1.85 -4.91 -24.77
CA GLU A 18 -3.09 -5.70 -24.80
C GLU A 18 -3.90 -5.58 -23.50
N ASP A 19 -3.28 -5.12 -22.43
CA ASP A 19 -3.97 -4.94 -21.14
C ASP A 19 -4.88 -3.71 -21.10
N ILE A 20 -4.84 -2.84 -22.11
CA ILE A 20 -5.74 -1.69 -22.19
C ILE A 20 -7.16 -2.17 -22.47
N THR A 21 -8.15 -1.62 -21.75
CA THR A 21 -9.54 -2.05 -21.93
C THR A 21 -10.19 -1.34 -23.14
N LEU A 22 -11.12 -2.03 -23.81
CA LEU A 22 -11.91 -1.45 -24.87
C LEU A 22 -12.68 -0.18 -24.45
N ARG A 23 -13.08 -0.13 -23.17
CA ARG A 23 -13.78 1.03 -22.62
C ARG A 23 -12.83 2.23 -22.48
N VAL A 24 -11.59 2.02 -22.05
CA VAL A 24 -10.58 3.08 -22.01
C VAL A 24 -10.30 3.60 -23.41
N LEU A 25 -10.06 2.73 -24.37
CA LEU A 25 -9.81 3.15 -25.77
C LEU A 25 -10.94 3.97 -26.34
N ARG A 26 -12.20 3.57 -26.10
CA ARG A 26 -13.38 4.34 -26.52
C ARG A 26 -13.41 5.71 -25.84
N THR A 27 -13.26 5.75 -24.50
CA THR A 27 -13.30 7.00 -23.73
C THR A 27 -12.23 7.97 -24.18
N LEU A 28 -10.99 7.51 -24.41
CA LEU A 28 -9.89 8.36 -24.89
C LEU A 28 -10.16 8.98 -26.29
N ARG A 29 -10.99 8.32 -27.12
CA ARG A 29 -11.42 8.88 -28.41
C ARG A 29 -12.57 9.87 -28.29
N GLU A 30 -13.44 9.72 -27.29
CA GLU A 30 -14.68 10.47 -27.13
C GLU A 30 -14.54 11.74 -26.27
N VAL A 31 -13.54 11.82 -25.38
CA VAL A 31 -13.32 13.00 -24.54
C VAL A 31 -12.75 14.17 -25.33
N ASP A 32 -12.95 15.37 -24.81
CA ASP A 32 -12.49 16.62 -25.45
C ASP A 32 -10.99 16.87 -25.22
N LEU A 33 -10.43 16.35 -24.10
CA LEU A 33 -9.05 16.58 -23.71
C LEU A 33 -8.53 15.38 -22.92
N ILE A 34 -7.26 15.03 -23.13
CA ILE A 34 -6.53 14.07 -22.31
C ILE A 34 -5.51 14.84 -21.47
N ALA A 35 -5.57 14.68 -20.14
CA ALA A 35 -4.54 15.10 -19.21
C ALA A 35 -3.59 13.92 -18.97
N ALA A 36 -2.27 14.10 -19.17
CA ALA A 36 -1.28 13.04 -19.11
C ALA A 36 -0.10 13.45 -18.23
N GLU A 37 0.46 12.51 -17.49
CA GLU A 37 1.61 12.73 -16.62
C GLU A 37 2.87 13.11 -17.43
N ASP A 38 3.29 12.27 -18.36
CA ASP A 38 4.31 12.61 -19.37
C ASP A 38 3.73 12.49 -20.78
N THR A 39 3.52 13.65 -21.41
CA THR A 39 2.97 13.72 -22.77
C THR A 39 3.86 13.04 -23.81
N ARG A 40 5.18 12.95 -23.58
CA ARG A 40 6.14 12.31 -24.49
C ARG A 40 5.99 10.78 -24.50
N ASN A 41 5.62 10.21 -23.37
CA ASN A 41 5.34 8.78 -23.25
C ASN A 41 3.93 8.47 -23.73
N SER A 42 2.96 9.25 -23.26
CA SER A 42 1.54 9.07 -23.61
C SER A 42 1.26 9.18 -25.10
N ILE A 43 1.95 10.05 -25.84
CA ILE A 43 1.77 10.17 -27.29
C ILE A 43 2.07 8.87 -28.05
N LYS A 44 3.00 8.06 -27.55
CA LYS A 44 3.33 6.76 -28.14
C LYS A 44 2.15 5.79 -28.04
N LEU A 45 1.51 5.76 -26.84
CA LEU A 45 0.31 4.98 -26.59
C LEU A 45 -0.85 5.43 -27.48
N LEU A 46 -1.12 6.73 -27.51
CA LEU A 46 -2.22 7.29 -28.30
C LEU A 46 -2.02 7.04 -29.80
N ASN A 47 -0.80 7.20 -30.30
CA ASN A 47 -0.48 6.92 -31.71
C ASN A 47 -0.64 5.43 -32.06
N HIS A 48 -0.25 4.51 -31.14
CA HIS A 48 -0.42 3.08 -31.36
C HIS A 48 -1.89 2.69 -31.58
N PHE A 49 -2.81 3.34 -30.85
CA PHE A 49 -4.26 3.08 -30.96
C PHE A 49 -5.00 4.07 -31.86
N ASP A 50 -4.27 4.88 -32.64
CA ASP A 50 -4.83 5.89 -33.55
C ASP A 50 -5.82 6.85 -32.87
N ILE A 51 -5.47 7.34 -31.64
CA ILE A 51 -6.25 8.31 -30.88
C ILE A 51 -5.67 9.70 -31.16
N LYS A 52 -6.54 10.62 -31.62
CA LYS A 52 -6.17 11.99 -32.05
C LYS A 52 -6.63 13.07 -31.05
N THR A 53 -7.22 12.69 -29.94
CA THR A 53 -7.71 13.60 -28.91
C THR A 53 -6.60 14.52 -28.42
N PRO A 54 -6.82 15.84 -28.31
CA PRO A 54 -5.84 16.78 -27.81
C PRO A 54 -5.34 16.39 -26.40
N MET A 55 -4.05 16.65 -26.14
CA MET A 55 -3.42 16.28 -24.89
C MET A 55 -2.78 17.46 -24.20
N THR A 56 -2.76 17.46 -22.86
CA THR A 56 -2.07 18.44 -22.01
C THR A 56 -1.34 17.72 -20.89
N SER A 57 -0.28 18.34 -20.32
CA SER A 57 0.44 17.77 -19.18
C SER A 57 -0.32 18.02 -17.87
N TYR A 58 -0.27 17.00 -16.97
CA TYR A 58 -0.72 17.09 -15.59
C TYR A 58 0.16 16.16 -14.75
N HIS A 59 1.07 16.68 -13.97
CA HIS A 59 2.10 15.95 -13.23
C HIS A 59 2.37 16.60 -11.86
N GLU A 60 3.12 15.94 -10.99
CA GLU A 60 3.40 16.34 -9.62
C GLU A 60 3.79 17.82 -9.48
N TYR A 61 4.65 18.32 -10.38
CA TYR A 61 5.16 19.70 -10.30
C TYR A 61 4.19 20.79 -10.76
N ASN A 62 3.07 20.43 -11.41
CA ASN A 62 2.08 21.40 -11.88
C ASN A 62 0.66 21.11 -11.38
N LYS A 63 0.46 20.10 -10.56
CA LYS A 63 -0.84 19.52 -10.19
C LYS A 63 -1.84 20.54 -9.64
N ILE A 64 -1.37 21.53 -8.86
CA ILE A 64 -2.26 22.53 -8.25
C ILE A 64 -2.76 23.51 -9.32
N ASP A 65 -1.86 24.25 -9.97
CA ASP A 65 -2.23 25.29 -10.93
C ASP A 65 -2.97 24.68 -12.13
N LYS A 66 -2.46 23.57 -12.63
CA LYS A 66 -3.06 22.87 -13.76
C LYS A 66 -4.38 22.21 -13.40
N GLY A 67 -4.50 21.70 -12.16
CA GLY A 67 -5.75 21.16 -11.62
C GLY A 67 -6.88 22.18 -11.68
N HIS A 68 -6.65 23.39 -11.20
CA HIS A 68 -7.65 24.49 -11.29
C HIS A 68 -8.07 24.77 -12.73
N VAL A 69 -7.11 24.84 -13.67
CA VAL A 69 -7.42 25.05 -15.10
C VAL A 69 -8.27 23.91 -15.67
N LEU A 70 -7.99 22.66 -15.30
CA LEU A 70 -8.76 21.50 -15.76
C LEU A 70 -10.18 21.50 -15.17
N VAL A 71 -10.32 21.85 -13.88
CA VAL A 71 -11.63 21.99 -13.21
C VAL A 71 -12.46 23.07 -13.88
N GLU A 72 -11.92 24.26 -14.17
CA GLU A 72 -12.63 25.32 -14.88
C GLU A 72 -13.12 24.88 -16.27
N LYS A 73 -12.31 24.13 -17.01
CA LYS A 73 -12.71 23.54 -18.30
C LYS A 73 -13.89 22.58 -18.13
N MET A 74 -13.84 21.70 -17.12
CA MET A 74 -14.94 20.77 -16.86
C MET A 74 -16.20 21.48 -16.41
N LEU A 75 -16.13 22.53 -15.59
CA LEU A 75 -17.27 23.39 -15.26
C LEU A 75 -17.87 24.08 -16.50
N SER A 76 -17.05 24.28 -17.52
CA SER A 76 -17.50 24.82 -18.83
C SER A 76 -18.07 23.75 -19.79
N GLY A 77 -18.12 22.46 -19.36
CA GLY A 77 -18.71 21.35 -20.11
C GLY A 77 -17.69 20.46 -20.84
N THR A 78 -16.38 20.63 -20.63
CA THR A 78 -15.32 19.82 -21.26
C THR A 78 -15.19 18.48 -20.54
N ASN A 79 -15.27 17.37 -21.25
CA ASN A 79 -14.96 16.04 -20.73
C ASN A 79 -13.45 15.80 -20.77
N ILE A 80 -12.88 15.36 -19.68
CA ILE A 80 -11.42 15.15 -19.56
C ILE A 80 -11.12 13.71 -19.15
N ALA A 81 -10.21 13.06 -19.88
CA ALA A 81 -9.58 11.80 -19.42
C ALA A 81 -8.24 12.11 -18.78
N LEU A 82 -8.01 11.59 -17.58
CA LEU A 82 -6.69 11.56 -16.94
C LEU A 82 -6.04 10.20 -17.19
N ILE A 83 -4.81 10.22 -17.64
CA ILE A 83 -3.93 9.04 -17.78
C ILE A 83 -2.60 9.30 -17.10
N THR A 84 -1.97 8.24 -16.61
CA THR A 84 -0.62 8.25 -16.06
C THR A 84 0.35 7.52 -16.99
N ASP A 85 1.62 7.54 -16.70
CA ASP A 85 2.63 6.83 -17.49
C ASP A 85 2.37 5.33 -17.54
N ALA A 86 1.88 4.75 -16.43
CA ALA A 86 1.54 3.33 -16.35
C ALA A 86 0.50 3.06 -15.24
N GLY A 87 -0.51 2.28 -15.55
CA GLY A 87 -1.49 1.80 -14.56
C GLY A 87 -2.69 2.69 -14.35
N THR A 88 -3.30 2.55 -13.19
CA THR A 88 -4.55 3.23 -12.81
C THR A 88 -4.25 4.58 -12.17
N PRO A 89 -4.76 5.70 -12.73
CA PRO A 89 -4.57 7.04 -12.16
C PRO A 89 -5.13 7.17 -10.74
N GLY A 90 -4.43 7.93 -9.89
CA GLY A 90 -4.73 8.10 -8.47
C GLY A 90 -4.15 7.00 -7.58
N ILE A 91 -3.26 6.16 -8.13
CA ILE A 91 -2.52 5.14 -7.37
C ILE A 91 -1.02 5.46 -7.47
N SER A 92 -0.51 6.21 -6.49
CA SER A 92 0.90 6.67 -6.46
C SER A 92 1.25 7.70 -7.55
N ASP A 93 0.30 8.55 -7.89
CA ASP A 93 0.41 9.64 -8.86
C ASP A 93 -0.54 10.79 -8.48
N PRO A 94 -0.40 12.01 -9.06
CA PRO A 94 -1.19 13.19 -8.69
C PRO A 94 -2.68 13.12 -9.12
N GLY A 95 -3.16 12.00 -9.62
CA GLY A 95 -4.56 11.83 -10.02
C GLY A 95 -5.54 11.94 -8.86
N GLU A 96 -5.12 11.60 -7.65
CA GLU A 96 -5.93 11.74 -6.43
C GLU A 96 -6.33 13.20 -6.16
N GLU A 97 -5.40 14.15 -6.34
CA GLU A 97 -5.69 15.57 -6.12
C GLU A 97 -6.68 16.13 -7.15
N LEU A 98 -6.53 15.79 -8.43
CA LEU A 98 -7.49 16.22 -9.45
C LEU A 98 -8.89 15.65 -9.18
N ALA A 99 -8.97 14.40 -8.74
CA ALA A 99 -10.24 13.80 -8.35
C ALA A 99 -10.86 14.52 -7.15
N ALA A 100 -10.06 14.86 -6.12
CA ALA A 100 -10.53 15.64 -4.96
C ALA A 100 -11.05 17.02 -5.37
N MET A 101 -10.29 17.77 -6.18
CA MET A 101 -10.72 19.07 -6.71
C MET A 101 -12.03 18.97 -7.51
N CYS A 102 -12.23 17.90 -8.28
CA CYS A 102 -13.47 17.67 -9.01
C CYS A 102 -14.65 17.44 -8.08
N TYR A 103 -14.48 16.64 -7.02
CA TYR A 103 -15.54 16.43 -6.01
C TYR A 103 -15.93 17.72 -5.30
N GLU A 104 -14.95 18.54 -4.92
CA GLU A 104 -15.20 19.86 -4.30
C GLU A 104 -15.96 20.79 -5.23
N ALA A 105 -15.68 20.73 -6.54
CA ALA A 105 -16.36 21.53 -7.56
C ALA A 105 -17.71 20.93 -8.04
N GLY A 106 -18.16 19.80 -7.51
CA GLY A 106 -19.39 19.13 -7.94
C GLY A 106 -19.33 18.52 -9.35
N ILE A 107 -18.12 18.15 -9.80
CA ILE A 107 -17.88 17.51 -11.10
C ILE A 107 -17.92 15.99 -10.91
N GLU A 108 -18.61 15.31 -11.82
CA GLU A 108 -18.69 13.86 -11.81
C GLU A 108 -17.32 13.22 -12.16
N VAL A 109 -16.86 12.27 -11.34
CA VAL A 109 -15.63 11.51 -11.57
C VAL A 109 -15.97 10.04 -11.77
N THR A 110 -15.37 9.42 -12.78
CA THR A 110 -15.50 7.98 -13.03
C THR A 110 -14.13 7.36 -13.24
N SER A 111 -13.83 6.30 -12.49
CA SER A 111 -12.64 5.48 -12.72
C SER A 111 -12.97 4.29 -13.61
N LEU A 112 -12.18 4.10 -14.66
CA LEU A 112 -12.31 2.98 -15.59
C LEU A 112 -11.36 1.85 -15.11
N PRO A 113 -11.89 0.66 -14.75
CA PRO A 113 -11.05 -0.46 -14.34
C PRO A 113 -9.99 -0.82 -15.39
N GLY A 114 -8.82 -1.19 -14.92
CA GLY A 114 -7.72 -1.60 -15.79
C GLY A 114 -6.49 -2.04 -15.01
N PRO A 115 -5.32 -2.09 -15.65
CA PRO A 115 -4.08 -2.55 -15.04
C PRO A 115 -3.70 -1.77 -13.78
N ALA A 116 -3.26 -2.51 -12.75
CA ALA A 116 -2.69 -1.96 -11.53
C ALA A 116 -1.58 -2.89 -11.02
N ALA A 117 -0.34 -2.42 -11.01
CA ALA A 117 0.82 -3.24 -10.68
C ALA A 117 0.74 -3.85 -9.27
N CYS A 118 0.23 -3.10 -8.29
CA CYS A 118 0.06 -3.58 -6.92
C CYS A 118 -0.91 -4.78 -6.83
N ILE A 119 -2.02 -4.75 -7.55
CA ILE A 119 -3.02 -5.83 -7.56
C ILE A 119 -2.50 -7.03 -8.35
N THR A 120 -1.85 -6.79 -9.50
CA THR A 120 -1.23 -7.86 -10.29
C THR A 120 -0.16 -8.59 -9.48
N ALA A 121 0.74 -7.86 -8.80
CA ALA A 121 1.74 -8.44 -7.92
C ALA A 121 1.13 -9.22 -6.75
N LEU A 122 0.10 -8.66 -6.09
CA LEU A 122 -0.59 -9.31 -4.99
C LEU A 122 -1.17 -10.66 -5.39
N THR A 123 -1.82 -10.74 -6.57
CA THR A 123 -2.40 -11.99 -7.06
C THR A 123 -1.35 -13.03 -7.44
N LEU A 124 -0.17 -12.62 -7.90
CA LEU A 124 0.97 -13.48 -8.22
C LEU A 124 1.75 -13.94 -6.98
N SER A 125 1.65 -13.21 -5.87
CA SER A 125 2.51 -13.41 -4.70
C SER A 125 2.31 -14.77 -4.00
N GLY A 126 1.09 -15.30 -4.01
CA GLY A 126 0.72 -16.46 -3.20
C GLY A 126 0.60 -16.16 -1.70
N LEU A 127 0.66 -14.88 -1.30
CA LEU A 127 0.41 -14.42 0.06
C LEU A 127 -1.06 -14.12 0.29
N TYR A 128 -1.43 -13.78 1.52
CA TYR A 128 -2.82 -13.53 1.89
C TYR A 128 -3.36 -12.24 1.25
N THR A 129 -4.40 -12.36 0.42
CA THR A 129 -4.92 -11.26 -0.40
C THR A 129 -6.13 -10.54 0.16
N ARG A 130 -6.82 -11.13 1.16
CA ARG A 130 -8.08 -10.59 1.68
C ARG A 130 -7.91 -9.24 2.40
N ARG A 131 -6.75 -9.03 3.02
CA ARG A 131 -6.38 -7.79 3.70
C ARG A 131 -4.94 -7.46 3.35
N PHE A 132 -4.73 -6.29 2.79
CA PHE A 132 -3.40 -5.78 2.44
C PHE A 132 -3.30 -4.28 2.73
N ALA A 133 -2.08 -3.79 2.84
CA ALA A 133 -1.71 -2.39 2.92
C ALA A 133 -0.84 -2.07 1.70
N PHE A 134 -1.14 -0.98 1.03
CA PHE A 134 -0.34 -0.47 -0.09
C PHE A 134 0.33 0.83 0.34
N GLU A 135 1.67 0.83 0.33
CA GLU A 135 2.50 1.94 0.80
C GLU A 135 3.22 2.67 -0.34
N ALA A 136 2.93 2.28 -1.59
CA ALA A 136 3.60 2.83 -2.77
C ALA A 136 5.15 2.80 -2.63
N PHE A 137 5.83 3.92 -2.93
CA PHE A 137 7.27 4.07 -2.72
C PHE A 137 7.55 4.61 -1.32
N LEU A 138 8.47 3.98 -0.61
CA LEU A 138 8.94 4.53 0.65
C LEU A 138 9.59 5.91 0.42
N PRO A 139 9.32 6.91 1.29
CA PRO A 139 9.83 8.26 1.15
C PRO A 139 11.35 8.34 0.99
N ALA A 140 11.82 9.38 0.29
CA ALA A 140 13.24 9.67 0.20
C ALA A 140 13.79 10.30 1.48
N ASP A 141 12.95 11.05 2.21
CA ASP A 141 13.29 11.61 3.53
C ASP A 141 13.54 10.50 4.53
N LYS A 142 14.68 10.56 5.21
CA LYS A 142 15.13 9.51 6.13
C LYS A 142 14.25 9.39 7.38
N LYS A 143 13.75 10.51 7.89
CA LYS A 143 12.95 10.53 9.12
C LYS A 143 11.57 9.97 8.86
N GLU A 144 10.91 10.42 7.81
CA GLU A 144 9.60 9.94 7.39
C GLU A 144 9.67 8.46 7.03
N ARG A 145 10.68 8.05 6.25
CA ARG A 145 10.93 6.64 5.89
C ARG A 145 11.08 5.75 7.12
N LYS A 146 11.83 6.21 8.14
CA LYS A 146 12.00 5.47 9.39
C LYS A 146 10.68 5.31 10.13
N THR A 147 9.88 6.38 10.22
CA THR A 147 8.55 6.34 10.85
C THR A 147 7.65 5.31 10.18
N ILE A 148 7.57 5.30 8.85
CA ILE A 148 6.77 4.32 8.11
C ILE A 148 7.28 2.90 8.34
N LEU A 149 8.58 2.66 8.32
CA LEU A 149 9.15 1.34 8.60
C LEU A 149 8.85 0.86 10.03
N GLU A 150 8.86 1.75 11.02
CA GLU A 150 8.45 1.45 12.39
C GLU A 150 6.96 1.07 12.47
N GLU A 151 6.08 1.79 11.78
CA GLU A 151 4.64 1.45 11.67
C GLU A 151 4.44 0.09 11.02
N LEU A 152 5.12 -0.18 9.91
CA LEU A 152 5.05 -1.45 9.19
C LEU A 152 5.58 -2.65 10.01
N SER A 153 6.41 -2.43 11.02
CA SER A 153 6.93 -3.49 11.88
C SER A 153 5.83 -4.29 12.56
N SER A 154 4.73 -3.63 12.91
CA SER A 154 3.54 -4.22 13.55
C SER A 154 2.42 -4.58 12.57
N GLU A 155 2.56 -4.29 11.28
CA GLU A 155 1.50 -4.53 10.29
C GLU A 155 1.24 -6.04 10.09
N THR A 156 -0.02 -6.44 10.26
CA THR A 156 -0.48 -7.83 10.14
C THR A 156 -1.08 -8.18 8.79
N ARG A 157 -1.36 -7.17 7.96
CA ARG A 157 -1.83 -7.34 6.59
C ARG A 157 -0.65 -7.59 5.65
N THR A 158 -0.91 -8.18 4.49
CA THR A 158 0.10 -8.23 3.42
C THR A 158 0.49 -6.81 3.01
N ILE A 159 1.78 -6.51 2.96
CA ILE A 159 2.32 -5.20 2.62
C ILE A 159 2.73 -5.20 1.15
N ILE A 160 2.39 -4.16 0.42
CA ILE A 160 2.79 -3.98 -0.98
C ILE A 160 3.55 -2.67 -1.11
N LEU A 161 4.77 -2.75 -1.65
CA LEU A 161 5.65 -1.61 -1.92
C LEU A 161 6.03 -1.58 -3.39
N TYR A 162 6.14 -0.39 -3.96
CA TYR A 162 6.87 -0.14 -5.19
C TYR A 162 8.32 0.19 -4.87
N GLU A 163 9.24 -0.28 -5.71
CA GLU A 163 10.63 0.09 -5.53
C GLU A 163 11.39 0.16 -6.87
N ALA A 164 12.27 1.14 -6.96
CA ALA A 164 13.16 1.28 -8.10
C ALA A 164 14.35 0.30 -7.97
N PRO A 165 14.83 -0.31 -9.07
CA PRO A 165 15.89 -1.32 -9.01
C PRO A 165 17.16 -0.82 -8.32
N HIS A 166 17.56 0.42 -8.54
CA HIS A 166 18.75 0.99 -7.93
C HIS A 166 18.66 1.23 -6.41
N ARG A 167 17.46 1.20 -5.84
CA ARG A 167 17.19 1.34 -4.39
C ARG A 167 16.92 0.00 -3.72
N LEU A 168 16.60 -1.05 -4.48
CA LEU A 168 16.09 -2.32 -3.98
C LEU A 168 16.95 -2.93 -2.87
N VAL A 169 18.26 -3.06 -3.08
CA VAL A 169 19.17 -3.69 -2.11
C VAL A 169 19.18 -2.94 -0.78
N ARG A 170 19.24 -1.61 -0.84
CA ARG A 170 19.16 -0.78 0.37
C ARG A 170 17.82 -0.96 1.07
N THR A 171 16.72 -0.94 0.33
CA THR A 171 15.37 -1.09 0.87
C THR A 171 15.17 -2.46 1.52
N LEU A 172 15.72 -3.54 0.93
CA LEU A 172 15.69 -4.87 1.56
C LEU A 172 16.40 -4.89 2.91
N GLY A 173 17.56 -4.22 3.03
CA GLY A 173 18.27 -4.10 4.31
C GLY A 173 17.45 -3.37 5.38
N GLU A 174 16.82 -2.26 5.02
CA GLU A 174 15.95 -1.48 5.92
C GLU A 174 14.69 -2.27 6.30
N LEU A 175 14.08 -3.00 5.36
CA LEU A 175 12.93 -3.89 5.62
C LEU A 175 13.35 -5.05 6.54
N ARG A 176 14.52 -5.64 6.33
CA ARG A 176 15.04 -6.70 7.19
C ARG A 176 15.23 -6.25 8.64
N GLU A 177 15.77 -5.05 8.83
CA GLU A 177 15.94 -4.45 10.15
C GLU A 177 14.59 -4.18 10.84
N ALA A 178 13.62 -3.60 10.12
CA ALA A 178 12.34 -3.21 10.68
C ALA A 178 11.35 -4.37 10.85
N LEU A 179 11.27 -5.26 9.87
CA LEU A 179 10.24 -6.30 9.80
C LEU A 179 10.73 -7.68 10.24
N GLY A 180 12.04 -7.91 10.32
CA GLY A 180 12.61 -9.24 10.46
C GLY A 180 12.61 -10.01 9.13
N ASN A 181 12.94 -11.32 9.18
CA ASN A 181 12.98 -12.17 7.98
C ASN A 181 11.57 -12.68 7.65
N ARG A 182 10.80 -11.92 6.87
CA ARG A 182 9.46 -12.32 6.43
C ARG A 182 9.49 -12.96 5.06
N ARG A 183 8.50 -13.82 4.79
CA ARG A 183 8.23 -14.30 3.44
C ARG A 183 7.83 -13.12 2.57
N MET A 184 8.27 -13.13 1.33
CA MET A 184 7.95 -12.11 0.36
C MET A 184 7.94 -12.65 -1.07
N THR A 185 7.37 -11.88 -1.96
CA THR A 185 7.49 -12.08 -3.40
C THR A 185 7.99 -10.79 -4.03
N LEU A 186 9.09 -10.89 -4.75
CA LEU A 186 9.56 -9.83 -5.64
C LEU A 186 8.95 -10.06 -7.02
N CYS A 187 8.04 -9.18 -7.44
CA CYS A 187 7.54 -9.14 -8.81
C CYS A 187 8.33 -8.11 -9.61
N ARG A 188 8.81 -8.51 -10.79
CA ARG A 188 9.58 -7.63 -11.67
C ARG A 188 9.02 -7.67 -13.07
N GLU A 189 9.08 -6.51 -13.74
CA GLU A 189 8.71 -6.40 -15.15
C GLU A 189 7.33 -6.99 -15.47
N LEU A 190 6.37 -6.75 -14.59
CA LEU A 190 5.00 -7.26 -14.70
C LEU A 190 4.42 -6.99 -16.09
N THR A 191 3.76 -7.98 -16.67
CA THR A 191 3.16 -8.01 -18.01
C THR A 191 4.14 -7.91 -19.19
N LYS A 192 5.44 -7.64 -18.94
CA LYS A 192 6.47 -7.55 -19.95
C LYS A 192 7.08 -8.92 -20.27
N LYS A 193 7.89 -8.98 -21.34
CA LYS A 193 8.56 -10.21 -21.81
C LYS A 193 9.41 -10.92 -20.73
N HIS A 194 9.96 -10.15 -19.78
CA HIS A 194 10.83 -10.66 -18.74
C HIS A 194 10.18 -10.61 -17.35
N GLU A 195 8.84 -10.76 -17.32
CA GLU A 195 8.09 -10.87 -16.07
C GLU A 195 8.63 -11.98 -15.19
N THR A 196 8.86 -11.68 -13.92
CA THR A 196 9.24 -12.66 -12.91
C THR A 196 8.49 -12.42 -11.61
N ALA A 197 8.12 -13.51 -10.92
CA ALA A 197 7.60 -13.48 -9.56
C ALA A 197 8.47 -14.43 -8.69
N PHE A 198 9.41 -13.85 -7.97
CA PHE A 198 10.37 -14.59 -7.15
C PHE A 198 9.87 -14.68 -5.71
N ARG A 199 9.30 -15.84 -5.35
CA ARG A 199 8.79 -16.15 -4.00
C ARG A 199 9.93 -16.61 -3.12
N THR A 200 10.17 -15.92 -2.01
CA THR A 200 11.36 -16.07 -1.20
C THR A 200 11.16 -15.51 0.21
N THR A 201 12.25 -15.31 0.94
CA THR A 201 12.32 -14.51 2.16
C THR A 201 13.16 -13.25 1.93
N ILE A 202 13.11 -12.29 2.87
CA ILE A 202 13.93 -11.07 2.76
C ILE A 202 15.42 -11.45 2.76
N ASP A 203 15.85 -12.37 3.63
CA ASP A 203 17.26 -12.80 3.74
C ASP A 203 17.74 -13.47 2.45
N ASP A 204 16.99 -14.43 1.92
CA ASP A 204 17.36 -15.12 0.67
C ASP A 204 17.44 -14.16 -0.52
N LEU A 205 16.56 -13.15 -0.56
CA LEU A 205 16.59 -12.15 -1.61
C LEU A 205 17.79 -11.20 -1.48
N MET A 206 18.15 -10.83 -0.26
CA MET A 206 19.38 -10.06 0.00
C MET A 206 20.62 -10.86 -0.41
N ASP A 207 20.64 -12.15 -0.12
CA ASP A 207 21.76 -13.02 -0.51
C ASP A 207 21.87 -13.15 -2.02
N PHE A 208 20.75 -13.32 -2.73
CA PHE A 208 20.71 -13.33 -4.19
C PHE A 208 21.32 -12.06 -4.82
N TYR A 209 21.00 -10.89 -4.26
CA TYR A 209 21.51 -9.62 -4.78
C TYR A 209 22.91 -9.21 -4.29
N LYS A 210 23.63 -10.08 -3.59
CA LYS A 210 25.08 -9.87 -3.32
C LYS A 210 25.90 -9.95 -4.60
N ASP A 211 25.52 -10.86 -5.50
CA ASP A 211 26.27 -11.16 -6.73
C ASP A 211 25.55 -10.66 -7.99
N GLU A 212 24.26 -10.33 -7.89
CA GLU A 212 23.41 -9.91 -9.01
C GLU A 212 22.98 -8.43 -8.86
N LYS A 213 22.72 -7.76 -9.99
CA LYS A 213 22.21 -6.39 -9.99
C LYS A 213 20.69 -6.39 -10.20
N PRO A 214 19.94 -5.67 -9.37
CA PRO A 214 18.51 -5.48 -9.60
C PRO A 214 18.27 -4.74 -10.93
N LEU A 215 17.35 -5.27 -11.74
CA LEU A 215 16.94 -4.70 -13.02
C LEU A 215 15.41 -4.68 -13.12
N GLY A 216 14.90 -3.68 -13.84
CA GLY A 216 13.48 -3.54 -14.12
C GLY A 216 12.69 -2.96 -12.94
N GLU A 217 11.43 -2.66 -13.19
CA GLU A 217 10.50 -2.15 -12.17
C GLU A 217 10.13 -3.25 -11.19
N CYS A 218 10.13 -2.93 -9.90
CA CYS A 218 9.93 -3.88 -8.81
C CYS A 218 8.66 -3.58 -8.01
N VAL A 219 7.92 -4.63 -7.70
CA VAL A 219 6.86 -4.62 -6.69
C VAL A 219 7.20 -5.66 -5.64
N LEU A 220 7.30 -5.23 -4.40
CA LEU A 220 7.54 -6.08 -3.23
C LEU A 220 6.20 -6.40 -2.59
N VAL A 221 5.87 -7.68 -2.46
CA VAL A 221 4.70 -8.15 -1.71
C VAL A 221 5.24 -8.93 -0.51
N ILE A 222 5.00 -8.43 0.71
CA ILE A 222 5.62 -8.91 1.94
C ILE A 222 4.53 -9.43 2.87
N GLU A 223 4.77 -10.57 3.49
CA GLU A 223 3.86 -11.13 4.49
C GLU A 223 3.75 -10.20 5.70
N GLY A 224 2.52 -9.98 6.16
CA GLY A 224 2.26 -9.26 7.41
C GLY A 224 2.79 -10.01 8.64
N ARG A 225 2.92 -9.31 9.76
CA ARG A 225 3.32 -9.92 11.03
C ARG A 225 2.31 -10.97 11.48
N SER A 226 2.78 -12.11 11.91
CA SER A 226 1.91 -13.16 12.44
C SER A 226 1.24 -12.71 13.73
N ARG A 227 -0.09 -12.83 13.78
CA ARG A 227 -0.84 -12.52 15.01
C ARG A 227 -0.45 -13.43 16.16
N SER A 228 -0.17 -14.71 15.87
CA SER A 228 0.29 -15.67 16.87
C SER A 228 1.64 -15.29 17.47
N GLU A 229 2.57 -14.78 16.66
CA GLU A 229 3.86 -14.29 17.15
C GLU A 229 3.68 -13.03 18.02
N MET A 230 2.84 -12.07 17.59
CA MET A 230 2.53 -10.88 18.39
C MET A 230 1.88 -11.24 19.73
N GLU A 231 0.97 -12.20 19.72
CA GLU A 231 0.36 -12.69 20.96
C GLU A 231 1.36 -13.43 21.84
N ALA A 232 2.27 -14.21 21.25
CA ALA A 232 3.33 -14.90 22.00
C ALA A 232 4.30 -13.90 22.63
N GLU A 233 4.75 -12.89 21.90
CA GLU A 233 5.61 -11.83 22.43
C GLU A 233 4.91 -11.04 23.54
N LYS A 234 3.63 -10.70 23.35
CA LYS A 234 2.84 -10.03 24.38
C LYS A 234 2.74 -10.89 25.64
N ARG A 235 2.60 -12.21 25.50
CA ARG A 235 2.63 -13.13 26.65
C ARG A 235 3.99 -13.16 27.33
N ALA A 236 5.06 -13.28 26.53
CA ALA A 236 6.43 -13.31 27.03
C ALA A 236 6.80 -12.02 27.79
N SER A 237 6.33 -10.85 27.36
CA SER A 237 6.57 -9.59 28.07
C SER A 237 5.98 -9.56 29.49
N TRP A 238 5.04 -10.45 29.81
CA TRP A 238 4.47 -10.59 31.15
C TRP A 238 5.14 -11.69 32.01
N GLU A 239 6.09 -12.46 31.46
CA GLU A 239 6.76 -13.53 32.22
C GLU A 239 7.61 -12.98 33.36
N GLU A 240 8.24 -11.82 33.15
CA GLU A 240 9.08 -11.16 34.17
C GLU A 240 8.27 -10.41 35.25
N VAL A 241 6.97 -10.17 35.02
CA VAL A 241 6.07 -9.49 35.96
C VAL A 241 5.29 -10.54 36.74
N SER A 242 5.28 -10.47 38.06
CA SER A 242 4.47 -11.40 38.89
C SER A 242 2.99 -11.28 38.55
N ILE A 243 2.24 -12.35 38.80
CA ILE A 243 0.77 -12.35 38.59
C ILE A 243 0.10 -11.32 39.48
N ALA A 244 0.56 -11.18 40.73
CA ALA A 244 0.04 -10.22 41.69
C ALA A 244 0.27 -8.77 41.20
N GLU A 245 1.46 -8.42 40.76
CA GLU A 245 1.77 -7.11 40.21
C GLU A 245 0.92 -6.80 38.98
N HIS A 246 0.77 -7.78 38.06
CA HIS A 246 0.00 -7.60 36.83
C HIS A 246 -1.49 -7.33 37.13
N VAL A 247 -2.07 -8.04 38.10
CA VAL A 247 -3.46 -7.78 38.56
C VAL A 247 -3.55 -6.41 39.24
N ALA A 248 -2.60 -6.07 40.11
CA ALA A 248 -2.55 -4.78 40.80
C ALA A 248 -2.47 -3.59 39.86
N MET A 249 -1.73 -3.71 38.72
CA MET A 249 -1.69 -2.69 37.69
C MET A 249 -3.08 -2.38 37.10
N TYR A 250 -3.89 -3.40 36.86
CA TYR A 250 -5.25 -3.20 36.35
C TYR A 250 -6.20 -2.65 37.46
N GLU A 251 -6.01 -3.03 38.74
CA GLU A 251 -6.77 -2.45 39.85
C GLU A 251 -6.46 -0.95 40.01
N GLN A 252 -5.19 -0.54 39.88
CA GLN A 252 -4.78 0.87 39.92
C GLN A 252 -5.39 1.70 38.77
N GLN A 253 -5.73 1.06 37.65
CA GLN A 253 -6.44 1.69 36.52
C GLN A 253 -7.95 1.79 36.74
N GLY A 254 -8.46 1.41 37.96
CA GLY A 254 -9.87 1.51 38.32
C GLY A 254 -10.73 0.29 38.00
N ASN A 255 -10.10 -0.83 37.58
CA ASN A 255 -10.84 -2.07 37.35
C ASN A 255 -11.16 -2.78 38.66
N SER A 256 -12.32 -3.46 38.74
CA SER A 256 -12.60 -4.37 39.86
C SER A 256 -11.59 -5.52 39.88
N ARG A 257 -11.26 -6.08 41.07
CA ARG A 257 -10.34 -7.26 41.17
C ARG A 257 -10.77 -8.41 40.26
N LYS A 258 -12.09 -8.60 40.09
CA LYS A 258 -12.65 -9.62 39.17
C LYS A 258 -12.32 -9.36 37.74
N ASP A 259 -12.37 -8.10 37.28
CA ASP A 259 -12.08 -7.70 35.90
C ASP A 259 -10.57 -7.61 35.67
N ALA A 260 -9.80 -7.12 36.65
CA ALA A 260 -8.36 -7.12 36.65
C ALA A 260 -7.78 -8.53 36.45
N MET A 261 -8.26 -9.53 37.18
CA MET A 261 -7.87 -10.93 36.96
C MET A 261 -8.26 -11.45 35.58
N LYS A 262 -9.40 -11.03 35.01
CA LYS A 262 -9.83 -11.42 33.67
C LYS A 262 -8.92 -10.80 32.59
N LEU A 263 -8.53 -9.55 32.78
CA LEU A 263 -7.61 -8.86 31.88
C LEU A 263 -6.20 -9.48 31.91
N ALA A 264 -5.65 -9.71 33.11
CA ALA A 264 -4.36 -10.37 33.29
C ALA A 264 -4.35 -11.80 32.71
N ALA A 265 -5.43 -12.56 32.89
CA ALA A 265 -5.59 -13.88 32.30
C ALA A 265 -5.54 -13.85 30.77
N ARG A 266 -6.25 -12.89 30.17
CA ARG A 266 -6.26 -12.69 28.71
C ARG A 266 -4.87 -12.35 28.18
N ASP A 267 -4.16 -11.42 28.82
CA ASP A 267 -2.86 -10.95 28.36
C ASP A 267 -1.78 -12.03 28.49
N ARG A 268 -1.87 -12.88 29.53
CA ARG A 268 -0.98 -14.03 29.71
C ARG A 268 -1.40 -15.28 28.92
N GLY A 269 -2.60 -15.27 28.31
CA GLY A 269 -3.13 -16.43 27.58
C GLY A 269 -3.44 -17.64 28.48
N VAL A 270 -3.76 -17.39 29.75
CA VAL A 270 -4.12 -18.42 30.74
C VAL A 270 -5.59 -18.28 31.18
N SER A 271 -6.12 -19.27 31.91
CA SER A 271 -7.47 -19.15 32.42
C SER A 271 -7.54 -18.22 33.64
N LYS A 272 -8.70 -17.58 33.86
CA LYS A 272 -8.93 -16.80 35.11
C LYS A 272 -8.74 -17.62 36.36
N ARG A 273 -9.00 -18.94 36.29
CA ARG A 273 -8.82 -19.88 37.40
C ARG A 273 -7.34 -20.03 37.77
N ASP A 274 -6.46 -20.04 36.74
CA ASP A 274 -5.01 -20.13 36.95
C ASP A 274 -4.48 -18.87 37.63
N ILE A 275 -4.94 -17.68 37.22
CA ILE A 275 -4.63 -16.41 37.90
C ILE A 275 -5.08 -16.43 39.35
N TYR A 276 -6.32 -16.85 39.61
CA TYR A 276 -6.87 -16.92 40.97
C TYR A 276 -6.05 -17.88 41.87
N LYS A 277 -5.71 -19.06 41.35
CA LYS A 277 -4.88 -20.04 42.09
C LYS A 277 -3.49 -19.48 42.40
N ALA A 278 -2.82 -18.86 41.44
CA ALA A 278 -1.51 -18.27 41.65
C ALA A 278 -1.50 -17.11 42.67
N LEU A 279 -2.58 -16.35 42.75
CA LEU A 279 -2.73 -15.31 43.80
C LEU A 279 -2.89 -15.88 45.18
N LEU A 280 -3.63 -17.01 45.33
CA LEU A 280 -3.78 -17.69 46.63
C LEU A 280 -2.47 -18.33 47.08
N ASP A 281 -1.78 -19.04 46.17
CA ASP A 281 -0.48 -19.70 46.43
C ASP A 281 0.61 -18.66 46.81
N GLY A 282 0.50 -17.42 46.33
CA GLY A 282 1.40 -16.31 46.65
C GLY A 282 1.10 -15.62 48.00
N GLU A 283 -0.16 -15.58 48.42
CA GLU A 283 -0.58 -15.08 49.74
C GLU A 283 -0.12 -16.04 50.84
N ASP A 284 -0.22 -17.38 50.66
CA ASP A 284 0.22 -18.39 51.62
C ASP A 284 1.77 -18.48 51.77
N SER A 285 2.54 -17.92 50.83
CA SER A 285 4.03 -17.90 50.88
C SER A 285 4.60 -16.66 51.59
N SER A 286 3.74 -15.76 52.06
CA SER A 286 4.10 -14.46 52.65
C SER A 286 3.80 -14.37 54.15
N GLU A 287 3.29 -15.47 54.77
CA GLU A 287 3.19 -15.69 56.20
C GLU A 287 4.36 -16.61 56.67
#